data_6181239b21022032a4d4c98e22bce527
#
_entry.id   6181239b21022032a4d4c98e22bce527
#
_cell.length_a   1.000
_cell.length_b   1.000
_cell.length_c   1.000
_cell.angle_alpha   90.00
_cell.angle_beta   90.00
_cell.angle_gamma   90.00
#
_symmetry.space_group_name_H-M   'P 1'
#
loop_
_entity.id
_entity.type
_entity.pdbx_description
1 polymer ?
#
loop_
_entity_poly.entity_id
_entity_poly.type
_entity_poly.pdbx_seq_one_letter_code
_entity_poly.pdbx_strand_id
1 'polypeptide(L)'
;MNERKRQSINALAGAIAEAESKLYNEDSTDLNGLRALLNGFLNKDDSPERVRLRREFAAGHPTTGPEGLRRKLGAIDMEFFGRAYFPHYFSRPSPEFHRELDAIWQQGVLKGRYPLTAADTKTISRLPGVRRAVAAPRGHAKSTNLTFKGTMHSTLYGYKHYPIIISDSSEQAEGFLDNIRVEFEENTAVLVTKTNIKIEAIGSGKKIRGRKHRNWRPDLIILDDVENDENVRTPEQRKKLKDWFDKAVSKCGDDYTDIVYIGTLLHYDSLLAKTLANPAYRSIKYKAVIRFSQADDLWQQWETIFTDLSNDDREADALAFFQAHKTAMLEGTQVLWEEKLSYYDLMVMRVSEGEASFNSEEQNEPINPDDCLFMEEWFDYYNEAEVNFGDPCLLYTSPS
;
A
#
# COMPACT_ATOMS: atom_id res chain seq x y z
N MET A 1 -12.23 -34.53 23.04
CA MET A 1 -12.25 -33.71 21.80
C MET A 1 -13.33 -34.25 20.92
N ASN A 2 -14.38 -33.45 20.61
CA ASN A 2 -15.61 -33.91 19.97
C ASN A 2 -15.29 -34.35 18.51
N GLU A 3 -15.91 -35.44 18.05
CA GLU A 3 -15.65 -36.07 16.73
C GLU A 3 -15.79 -35.09 15.55
N ARG A 4 -16.77 -34.15 15.60
CA ARG A 4 -16.91 -33.03 14.67
C ARG A 4 -15.66 -32.14 14.60
N LYS A 5 -15.01 -31.90 15.72
CA LYS A 5 -13.78 -31.08 15.80
C LYS A 5 -12.57 -31.81 15.20
N ARG A 6 -12.56 -33.14 15.28
CA ARG A 6 -11.54 -34.00 14.69
C ARG A 6 -11.70 -34.12 13.17
N GLN A 7 -12.96 -34.23 12.69
CA GLN A 7 -13.27 -34.21 11.26
C GLN A 7 -12.98 -32.86 10.61
N SER A 8 -13.28 -31.74 11.27
CA SER A 8 -12.96 -30.40 10.81
C SER A 8 -11.42 -30.15 10.75
N ILE A 9 -10.68 -30.65 11.74
CA ILE A 9 -9.19 -30.57 11.76
C ILE A 9 -8.59 -31.43 10.64
N ASN A 10 -9.15 -32.59 10.35
CA ASN A 10 -8.65 -33.46 9.28
C ASN A 10 -9.01 -32.95 7.89
N ALA A 11 -10.18 -32.34 7.71
CA ALA A 11 -10.57 -31.68 6.47
C ALA A 11 -9.68 -30.44 6.21
N LEU A 12 -9.45 -29.65 7.23
CA LEU A 12 -8.50 -28.52 7.19
C LEU A 12 -7.09 -28.97 6.85
N ALA A 13 -6.64 -30.08 7.44
CA ALA A 13 -5.35 -30.69 7.15
C ALA A 13 -5.22 -31.19 5.70
N GLY A 14 -6.33 -31.65 5.11
CA GLY A 14 -6.41 -32.03 3.70
C GLY A 14 -6.33 -30.82 2.75
N ALA A 15 -7.14 -29.80 3.00
CA ALA A 15 -7.18 -28.59 2.19
C ALA A 15 -5.85 -27.84 2.16
N ILE A 16 -5.13 -27.78 3.29
CA ILE A 16 -3.80 -27.15 3.35
C ILE A 16 -2.75 -28.00 2.64
N ALA A 17 -2.82 -29.34 2.72
CA ALA A 17 -1.92 -30.20 1.94
C ALA A 17 -2.18 -30.04 0.44
N GLU A 18 -3.43 -29.79 0.06
CA GLU A 18 -3.83 -29.53 -1.31
C GLU A 18 -3.41 -28.13 -1.77
N ALA A 19 -3.56 -27.09 -0.93
CA ALA A 19 -3.06 -25.74 -1.21
C ALA A 19 -1.51 -25.67 -1.25
N GLU A 20 -0.83 -26.37 -0.32
CA GLU A 20 0.62 -26.56 -0.41
C GLU A 20 0.98 -27.36 -1.68
N SER A 21 0.21 -28.36 -2.05
CA SER A 21 0.37 -29.12 -3.29
C SER A 21 0.15 -28.23 -4.52
N LYS A 22 -0.85 -27.36 -4.53
CA LYS A 22 -1.12 -26.40 -5.63
C LYS A 22 -0.05 -25.32 -5.73
N LEU A 23 0.43 -24.79 -4.60
CA LEU A 23 1.59 -23.88 -4.55
C LEU A 23 2.88 -24.56 -5.04
N TYR A 24 2.96 -25.90 -4.93
CA TYR A 24 4.13 -26.71 -5.30
C TYR A 24 3.89 -27.59 -6.53
N ASN A 25 2.67 -27.67 -7.08
CA ASN A 25 2.36 -28.60 -8.15
C ASN A 25 2.98 -28.15 -9.48
N GLU A 26 3.73 -29.07 -10.07
CA GLU A 26 4.40 -28.89 -11.35
C GLU A 26 3.39 -28.80 -12.52
N ASP A 27 2.20 -29.41 -12.39
CA ASP A 27 1.23 -29.57 -13.48
C ASP A 27 0.47 -28.27 -13.84
N SER A 28 0.46 -27.25 -12.97
CA SER A 28 -0.20 -25.95 -13.25
C SER A 28 0.78 -24.79 -13.50
N THR A 29 2.10 -25.04 -13.41
CA THR A 29 3.13 -24.02 -13.52
C THR A 29 3.82 -24.13 -14.88
N ASP A 30 3.85 -23.05 -15.65
CA ASP A 30 4.77 -22.95 -16.81
C ASP A 30 6.22 -23.00 -16.28
N LEU A 31 6.79 -24.19 -16.31
CA LEU A 31 8.15 -24.43 -15.84
C LEU A 31 9.20 -23.65 -16.66
N ASN A 32 8.94 -23.41 -17.93
CA ASN A 32 9.86 -22.64 -18.78
C ASN A 32 9.81 -21.16 -18.41
N GLY A 33 8.62 -20.61 -18.25
CA GLY A 33 8.42 -19.25 -17.77
C GLY A 33 9.01 -19.04 -16.37
N LEU A 34 8.80 -20.00 -15.46
CA LEU A 34 9.38 -19.94 -14.12
C LEU A 34 10.92 -20.03 -14.15
N ARG A 35 11.52 -20.87 -15.00
CA ARG A 35 12.97 -20.92 -15.15
C ARG A 35 13.55 -19.64 -15.72
N ALA A 36 12.88 -19.04 -16.71
CA ALA A 36 13.28 -17.75 -17.25
C ALA A 36 13.21 -16.65 -16.18
N LEU A 37 12.13 -16.61 -15.38
CA LEU A 37 11.96 -15.69 -14.28
C LEU A 37 13.06 -15.89 -13.21
N LEU A 38 13.31 -17.13 -12.78
CA LEU A 38 14.38 -17.48 -11.85
C LEU A 38 15.74 -16.99 -12.36
N ASN A 39 16.09 -17.28 -13.61
CA ASN A 39 17.35 -16.86 -14.20
C ASN A 39 17.52 -15.33 -14.19
N GLY A 40 16.48 -14.59 -14.53
CA GLY A 40 16.49 -13.12 -14.47
C GLY A 40 16.77 -12.60 -13.07
N PHE A 41 16.03 -13.10 -12.08
CA PHE A 41 16.17 -12.62 -10.70
C PHE A 41 17.42 -13.12 -9.98
N LEU A 42 17.92 -14.31 -10.30
CA LEU A 42 19.19 -14.81 -9.77
C LEU A 42 20.39 -13.99 -10.26
N ASN A 43 20.30 -13.37 -11.43
CA ASN A 43 21.35 -12.52 -12.01
C ASN A 43 21.18 -11.03 -11.73
N LYS A 44 20.24 -10.64 -10.85
CA LYS A 44 19.97 -9.24 -10.51
C LYS A 44 21.13 -8.55 -9.77
N ASP A 45 21.82 -9.28 -8.91
CA ASP A 45 23.01 -8.81 -8.17
C ASP A 45 23.91 -9.99 -7.75
N ASP A 46 25.08 -9.66 -7.19
CA ASP A 46 26.06 -10.63 -6.70
C ASP A 46 26.04 -10.81 -5.17
N SER A 47 24.86 -10.67 -4.55
CA SER A 47 24.70 -11.02 -3.14
C SER A 47 25.10 -12.49 -2.89
N PRO A 48 25.70 -12.80 -1.73
CA PRO A 48 26.14 -14.17 -1.41
C PRO A 48 25.03 -15.21 -1.55
N GLU A 49 23.80 -14.84 -1.20
CA GLU A 49 22.61 -15.66 -1.30
C GLU A 49 22.28 -15.99 -2.76
N ARG A 50 22.27 -14.96 -3.66
CA ARG A 50 22.03 -15.18 -5.09
C ARG A 50 23.15 -15.95 -5.77
N VAL A 51 24.40 -15.68 -5.43
CA VAL A 51 25.55 -16.47 -5.93
C VAL A 51 25.41 -17.94 -5.57
N ARG A 52 24.98 -18.24 -4.35
CA ARG A 52 24.71 -19.61 -3.92
C ARG A 52 23.56 -20.23 -4.72
N LEU A 53 22.43 -19.55 -4.82
CA LEU A 53 21.26 -20.06 -5.55
C LEU A 53 21.54 -20.23 -7.06
N ARG A 54 22.36 -19.36 -7.68
CA ARG A 54 22.84 -19.55 -9.06
C ARG A 54 23.63 -20.86 -9.24
N ARG A 55 24.49 -21.19 -8.28
CA ARG A 55 25.21 -22.46 -8.31
C ARG A 55 24.28 -23.67 -8.18
N GLU A 56 23.29 -23.59 -7.30
CA GLU A 56 22.24 -24.60 -7.17
C GLU A 56 21.43 -24.74 -8.47
N PHE A 57 21.05 -23.60 -9.11
CA PHE A 57 20.34 -23.58 -10.39
C PHE A 57 21.16 -24.23 -11.51
N ALA A 58 22.43 -23.87 -11.64
CA ALA A 58 23.35 -24.45 -12.62
C ALA A 58 23.62 -25.96 -12.37
N ALA A 59 23.57 -26.41 -11.13
CA ALA A 59 23.69 -27.80 -10.75
C ALA A 59 22.39 -28.62 -10.96
N GLY A 60 21.30 -28.01 -11.47
CA GLY A 60 20.07 -28.71 -11.74
C GLY A 60 19.20 -29.00 -10.52
N HIS A 61 19.35 -28.23 -9.45
CA HIS A 61 18.46 -28.37 -8.28
C HIS A 61 16.99 -28.15 -8.66
N PRO A 62 16.03 -28.77 -7.93
CA PRO A 62 14.61 -28.63 -8.21
C PRO A 62 14.15 -27.17 -8.27
N THR A 63 13.36 -26.84 -9.27
CA THR A 63 12.78 -25.49 -9.44
C THR A 63 11.66 -25.24 -8.45
N THR A 64 10.84 -26.27 -8.19
CA THR A 64 9.64 -26.25 -7.34
C THR A 64 9.77 -27.18 -6.13
N GLY A 65 8.76 -27.21 -5.28
CA GLY A 65 8.76 -28.03 -4.07
C GLY A 65 9.33 -27.34 -2.83
N PRO A 66 9.31 -28.03 -1.67
CA PRO A 66 9.75 -27.46 -0.38
C PRO A 66 11.19 -26.95 -0.36
N GLU A 67 12.08 -27.65 -1.08
CA GLU A 67 13.50 -27.31 -1.23
C GLU A 67 13.82 -26.64 -2.57
N GLY A 68 12.78 -26.30 -3.35
CA GLY A 68 12.91 -25.76 -4.70
C GLY A 68 13.45 -24.32 -4.72
N LEU A 69 14.09 -23.96 -5.81
CA LEU A 69 14.69 -22.64 -6.00
C LEU A 69 13.65 -21.52 -5.97
N ARG A 70 12.41 -21.77 -6.45
CA ARG A 70 11.30 -20.82 -6.33
C ARG A 70 11.06 -20.41 -4.88
N ARG A 71 11.01 -21.40 -3.97
CA ARG A 71 10.82 -21.14 -2.55
C ARG A 71 12.01 -20.40 -1.95
N LYS A 72 13.25 -20.85 -2.24
CA LYS A 72 14.46 -20.23 -1.69
C LYS A 72 14.63 -18.78 -2.14
N LEU A 73 14.43 -18.50 -3.42
CA LEU A 73 14.53 -17.14 -3.94
C LEU A 73 13.38 -16.26 -3.45
N GLY A 74 12.15 -16.77 -3.43
CA GLY A 74 10.99 -16.05 -2.89
C GLY A 74 11.15 -15.67 -1.41
N ALA A 75 11.89 -16.43 -0.63
CA ALA A 75 12.17 -16.09 0.77
C ALA A 75 13.01 -14.81 0.92
N ILE A 76 13.86 -14.49 -0.05
CA ILE A 76 14.82 -13.39 -0.01
C ILE A 76 14.51 -12.23 -0.98
N ASP A 77 13.57 -12.42 -1.89
CA ASP A 77 13.19 -11.42 -2.89
C ASP A 77 11.67 -11.32 -3.01
N MET A 78 11.10 -10.26 -2.50
CA MET A 78 9.64 -10.03 -2.49
C MET A 78 9.08 -9.70 -3.87
N GLU A 79 9.85 -9.08 -4.77
CA GLU A 79 9.41 -8.86 -6.15
C GLU A 79 9.29 -10.21 -6.88
N PHE A 80 10.31 -11.05 -6.74
CA PHE A 80 10.25 -12.42 -7.26
C PHE A 80 9.09 -13.21 -6.66
N PHE A 81 8.91 -13.13 -5.34
CA PHE A 81 7.82 -13.81 -4.64
C PHE A 81 6.45 -13.43 -5.22
N GLY A 82 6.18 -12.13 -5.37
CA GLY A 82 4.91 -11.65 -5.95
C GLY A 82 4.71 -12.19 -7.37
N ARG A 83 5.72 -12.10 -8.24
CA ARG A 83 5.62 -12.53 -9.64
C ARG A 83 5.57 -14.05 -9.83
N ALA A 84 6.24 -14.80 -8.97
CA ALA A 84 6.32 -16.26 -9.07
C ALA A 84 5.14 -17.00 -8.46
N TYR A 85 4.47 -16.40 -7.47
CA TYR A 85 3.34 -17.03 -6.76
C TYR A 85 1.99 -16.39 -7.09
N PHE A 86 1.97 -15.09 -7.41
CA PHE A 86 0.75 -14.31 -7.66
C PHE A 86 0.84 -13.51 -8.97
N PRO A 87 1.15 -14.15 -10.11
CA PRO A 87 1.35 -13.45 -11.38
C PRO A 87 0.12 -12.65 -11.84
N HIS A 88 -1.08 -13.05 -11.44
CA HIS A 88 -2.33 -12.35 -11.73
C HIS A 88 -2.45 -11.00 -11.01
N TYR A 89 -1.83 -10.84 -9.82
CA TYR A 89 -1.73 -9.54 -9.14
C TYR A 89 -0.53 -8.72 -9.63
N PHE A 90 0.58 -9.37 -9.99
CA PHE A 90 1.86 -8.74 -10.33
C PHE A 90 2.22 -8.95 -11.81
N SER A 91 1.25 -8.69 -12.70
CA SER A 91 1.39 -8.87 -14.16
C SER A 91 2.24 -7.80 -14.83
N ARG A 92 2.31 -6.58 -14.26
CA ARG A 92 3.12 -5.46 -14.78
C ARG A 92 4.53 -5.46 -14.18
N PRO A 93 5.53 -4.90 -14.88
CA PRO A 93 6.83 -4.62 -14.28
C PRO A 93 6.68 -3.75 -13.02
N SER A 94 7.43 -4.09 -11.97
CA SER A 94 7.42 -3.31 -10.74
C SER A 94 8.17 -1.99 -10.96
N PRO A 95 7.54 -0.82 -10.76
CA PRO A 95 8.23 0.46 -10.76
C PRO A 95 9.21 0.52 -9.58
N GLU A 96 10.11 1.49 -9.60
CA GLU A 96 11.17 1.59 -8.60
C GLU A 96 10.62 1.72 -7.18
N PHE A 97 9.58 2.52 -7.00
CA PHE A 97 8.98 2.70 -5.67
C PHE A 97 8.36 1.40 -5.09
N HIS A 98 7.85 0.46 -5.93
CA HIS A 98 7.43 -0.85 -5.44
C HIS A 98 8.62 -1.67 -4.90
N ARG A 99 9.79 -1.58 -5.54
CA ARG A 99 11.01 -2.21 -5.03
C ARG A 99 11.48 -1.57 -3.73
N GLU A 100 11.30 -0.25 -3.59
CA GLU A 100 11.54 0.45 -2.32
C GLU A 100 10.57 -0.02 -1.23
N LEU A 101 9.28 -0.20 -1.54
CA LEU A 101 8.30 -0.77 -0.61
C LEU A 101 8.69 -2.19 -0.17
N ASP A 102 9.14 -3.03 -1.11
CA ASP A 102 9.65 -4.36 -0.83
C ASP A 102 10.89 -4.31 0.08
N ALA A 103 11.81 -3.41 -0.19
CA ALA A 103 12.99 -3.20 0.64
C ALA A 103 12.64 -2.71 2.06
N ILE A 104 11.68 -1.78 2.18
CA ILE A 104 11.15 -1.32 3.47
C ILE A 104 10.57 -2.49 4.26
N TRP A 105 9.80 -3.36 3.59
CA TRP A 105 9.23 -4.55 4.23
C TRP A 105 10.31 -5.53 4.68
N GLN A 106 11.25 -5.87 3.80
CA GLN A 106 12.33 -6.80 4.10
C GLN A 106 13.23 -6.30 5.24
N GLN A 107 13.62 -5.03 5.21
CA GLN A 107 14.41 -4.43 6.29
C GLN A 107 13.62 -4.33 7.60
N GLY A 108 12.33 -4.07 7.52
CA GLY A 108 11.44 -3.93 8.68
C GLY A 108 11.07 -5.28 9.28
N VAL A 109 10.29 -6.07 8.56
CA VAL A 109 9.70 -7.33 9.06
C VAL A 109 10.73 -8.44 9.15
N LEU A 110 11.63 -8.55 8.18
CA LEU A 110 12.71 -9.54 8.15
C LEU A 110 13.98 -9.08 8.90
N LYS A 111 13.99 -7.85 9.42
CA LYS A 111 15.13 -7.27 10.16
C LYS A 111 16.43 -7.24 9.35
N GLY A 112 16.32 -7.10 8.02
CA GLY A 112 17.48 -7.15 7.12
C GLY A 112 18.19 -8.52 7.08
N ARG A 113 17.55 -9.57 7.59
CA ARG A 113 18.09 -10.94 7.57
C ARG A 113 17.41 -11.76 6.47
N TYR A 114 18.18 -12.65 5.91
CA TYR A 114 17.70 -13.62 4.93
C TYR A 114 17.70 -15.01 5.57
N PRO A 115 16.54 -15.52 6.00
CA PRO A 115 16.48 -16.79 6.67
C PRO A 115 16.70 -17.91 5.66
N LEU A 116 17.76 -18.66 5.88
CA LEU A 116 18.09 -19.84 5.08
C LEU A 116 17.67 -21.13 5.78
N THR A 117 17.36 -21.05 7.08
CA THR A 117 16.97 -22.20 7.91
C THR A 117 15.76 -21.89 8.79
N ALA A 118 15.09 -22.94 9.28
CA ALA A 118 14.02 -22.82 10.26
C ALA A 118 14.50 -22.16 11.58
N ALA A 119 15.77 -22.31 11.93
CA ALA A 119 16.36 -21.66 13.11
C ALA A 119 16.46 -20.13 12.92
N ASP A 120 16.82 -19.67 11.71
CA ASP A 120 16.87 -18.25 11.37
C ASP A 120 15.47 -17.62 11.44
N THR A 121 14.47 -18.30 10.89
CA THR A 121 13.06 -17.89 10.95
C THR A 121 12.60 -17.70 12.39
N LYS A 122 12.87 -18.67 13.27
CA LYS A 122 12.52 -18.60 14.69
C LYS A 122 13.25 -17.46 15.39
N THR A 123 14.47 -17.16 15.02
CA THR A 123 15.23 -16.03 15.56
C THR A 123 14.62 -14.70 15.12
N ILE A 124 14.32 -14.53 13.83
CA ILE A 124 13.73 -13.31 13.26
C ILE A 124 12.40 -12.97 13.96
N SER A 125 11.53 -13.95 14.16
CA SER A 125 10.22 -13.75 14.77
C SER A 125 10.26 -13.23 16.23
N ARG A 126 11.41 -13.26 16.87
CA ARG A 126 11.62 -12.80 18.25
C ARG A 126 12.48 -11.55 18.39
N LEU A 127 13.01 -11.04 17.29
CA LEU A 127 13.76 -9.77 17.32
C LEU A 127 12.82 -8.59 17.63
N PRO A 128 13.37 -7.51 18.23
CA PRO A 128 12.58 -6.31 18.53
C PRO A 128 11.78 -5.82 17.33
N GLY A 129 10.54 -5.44 17.57
CA GLY A 129 9.62 -4.92 16.57
C GLY A 129 10.09 -3.61 15.95
N VAL A 130 9.64 -3.35 14.74
CA VAL A 130 9.89 -2.09 14.04
C VAL A 130 8.59 -1.37 13.76
N ARG A 131 8.68 -0.05 13.59
CA ARG A 131 7.54 0.81 13.24
C ARG A 131 7.84 1.51 11.93
N ARG A 132 6.89 1.40 10.99
CA ARG A 132 6.98 1.96 9.65
C ARG A 132 5.71 2.76 9.36
N ALA A 133 5.85 3.91 8.69
CA ALA A 133 4.73 4.66 8.16
C ALA A 133 5.00 5.00 6.70
N VAL A 134 4.05 4.69 5.84
CA VAL A 134 4.15 4.86 4.40
C VAL A 134 2.93 5.62 3.91
N ALA A 135 3.11 6.82 3.40
CA ALA A 135 2.10 7.51 2.63
C ALA A 135 2.40 7.34 1.14
N ALA A 136 1.44 6.82 0.39
CA ALA A 136 1.56 6.67 -1.06
C ALA A 136 0.24 7.05 -1.72
N PRO A 137 0.27 7.56 -2.98
CA PRO A 137 -0.91 8.02 -3.70
C PRO A 137 -1.97 6.93 -3.83
N ARG A 138 -3.22 7.35 -3.99
CA ARG A 138 -4.32 6.42 -4.23
C ARG A 138 -4.10 5.65 -5.54
N GLY A 139 -4.53 4.40 -5.58
CA GLY A 139 -4.40 3.57 -6.77
C GLY A 139 -2.99 3.08 -7.11
N HIS A 140 -1.94 3.43 -6.36
CA HIS A 140 -0.56 3.03 -6.62
C HIS A 140 -0.18 1.66 -6.03
N ALA A 141 -1.16 0.77 -5.84
CA ALA A 141 -1.01 -0.62 -5.39
C ALA A 141 -0.26 -0.79 -4.05
N LYS A 142 -0.28 0.23 -3.16
CA LYS A 142 0.34 0.15 -1.83
C LYS A 142 -0.18 -1.02 -1.01
N SER A 143 -1.50 -1.22 -0.97
CA SER A 143 -2.15 -2.31 -0.22
C SER A 143 -1.82 -3.69 -0.81
N THR A 144 -1.80 -3.82 -2.14
CA THR A 144 -1.40 -5.06 -2.82
C THR A 144 0.05 -5.43 -2.49
N ASN A 145 0.95 -4.45 -2.47
CA ASN A 145 2.37 -4.70 -2.17
C ASN A 145 2.63 -4.95 -0.69
N LEU A 146 2.14 -4.11 0.19
CA LEU A 146 2.48 -4.19 1.62
C LEU A 146 1.48 -5.05 2.39
N THR A 147 0.17 -4.82 2.26
CA THR A 147 -0.82 -5.56 3.05
C THR A 147 -0.99 -6.97 2.54
N PHE A 148 -1.29 -7.18 1.26
CA PHE A 148 -1.49 -8.51 0.71
C PHE A 148 -0.16 -9.27 0.58
N LYS A 149 0.76 -8.84 -0.31
CA LYS A 149 2.02 -9.54 -0.57
C LYS A 149 2.87 -9.69 0.68
N GLY A 150 2.97 -8.63 1.50
CA GLY A 150 3.74 -8.64 2.74
C GLY A 150 3.20 -9.62 3.77
N THR A 151 1.88 -9.67 3.97
CA THR A 151 1.25 -10.66 4.87
C THR A 151 1.47 -12.07 4.36
N MET A 152 1.22 -12.33 3.07
CA MET A 152 1.43 -13.64 2.45
C MET A 152 2.87 -14.11 2.60
N HIS A 153 3.83 -13.26 2.26
CA HIS A 153 5.25 -13.57 2.41
C HIS A 153 5.61 -13.91 3.86
N SER A 154 5.21 -13.05 4.80
CA SER A 154 5.58 -13.22 6.21
C SER A 154 4.98 -14.45 6.86
N THR A 155 3.80 -14.87 6.42
CA THR A 155 3.10 -16.06 6.94
C THR A 155 3.57 -17.35 6.27
N LEU A 156 3.70 -17.37 4.94
CA LEU A 156 4.13 -18.56 4.20
C LEU A 156 5.55 -19.01 4.57
N TYR A 157 6.42 -18.05 4.91
CA TYR A 157 7.78 -18.35 5.37
C TYR A 157 7.90 -18.45 6.89
N GLY A 158 6.80 -18.30 7.65
CA GLY A 158 6.77 -18.45 9.09
C GLY A 158 7.49 -17.35 9.88
N TYR A 159 7.67 -16.15 9.29
CA TYR A 159 8.27 -15.01 9.98
C TYR A 159 7.34 -14.38 10.97
N LYS A 160 6.02 -14.41 10.69
CA LYS A 160 4.95 -13.88 11.53
C LYS A 160 3.90 -14.95 11.81
N HIS A 161 3.37 -14.93 13.03
CA HIS A 161 2.47 -15.96 13.55
C HIS A 161 1.07 -15.43 13.87
N TYR A 162 0.95 -14.13 14.09
CA TYR A 162 -0.35 -13.52 14.38
C TYR A 162 -0.45 -12.11 13.78
N PRO A 163 -0.47 -11.98 12.45
CA PRO A 163 -0.79 -10.72 11.79
C PRO A 163 -2.22 -10.26 12.07
N ILE A 164 -2.37 -8.95 12.29
CA ILE A 164 -3.66 -8.26 12.31
C ILE A 164 -3.66 -7.19 11.23
N ILE A 165 -4.68 -7.22 10.37
CA ILE A 165 -4.94 -6.21 9.34
C ILE A 165 -6.07 -5.30 9.86
N ILE A 166 -5.84 -4.01 9.84
CA ILE A 166 -6.79 -2.99 10.29
C ILE A 166 -7.05 -2.05 9.13
N SER A 167 -8.32 -1.81 8.80
CA SER A 167 -8.76 -0.82 7.83
C SER A 167 -9.78 0.14 8.44
N ASP A 168 -10.28 1.09 7.67
CA ASP A 168 -11.29 2.04 8.12
C ASP A 168 -12.57 1.34 8.59
N SER A 169 -13.01 0.32 7.87
CA SER A 169 -14.18 -0.50 8.19
C SER A 169 -13.83 -1.97 8.37
N SER A 170 -14.76 -2.75 8.99
CA SER A 170 -14.62 -4.20 9.10
C SER A 170 -14.73 -4.86 7.74
N GLU A 171 -15.61 -4.38 6.88
CA GLU A 171 -15.86 -4.89 5.53
C GLU A 171 -14.63 -4.78 4.66
N GLN A 172 -13.93 -3.64 4.70
CA GLN A 172 -12.68 -3.45 3.96
C GLN A 172 -11.56 -4.35 4.50
N ALA A 173 -11.42 -4.44 5.81
CA ALA A 173 -10.44 -5.32 6.43
C ALA A 173 -10.70 -6.81 6.10
N GLU A 174 -11.97 -7.23 6.13
CA GLU A 174 -12.39 -8.58 5.73
C GLU A 174 -12.14 -8.85 4.25
N GLY A 175 -12.29 -7.84 3.37
CA GLY A 175 -11.95 -7.94 1.96
C GLY A 175 -10.49 -8.33 1.71
N PHE A 176 -9.54 -7.77 2.48
CA PHE A 176 -8.14 -8.21 2.43
C PHE A 176 -7.98 -9.66 2.89
N LEU A 177 -8.69 -10.04 3.94
CA LEU A 177 -8.65 -11.41 4.44
C LEU A 177 -9.28 -12.39 3.45
N ASP A 178 -10.33 -11.99 2.73
CA ASP A 178 -10.96 -12.78 1.68
C ASP A 178 -10.02 -13.02 0.50
N ASN A 179 -9.30 -11.99 0.05
CA ASN A 179 -8.28 -12.14 -0.99
C ASN A 179 -7.18 -13.12 -0.54
N ILE A 180 -6.70 -13.01 0.69
CA ILE A 180 -5.73 -13.94 1.27
C ILE A 180 -6.35 -15.35 1.36
N ARG A 181 -7.62 -15.45 1.75
CA ARG A 181 -8.33 -16.72 1.91
C ARG A 181 -8.57 -17.44 0.58
N VAL A 182 -8.90 -16.71 -0.48
CA VAL A 182 -9.02 -17.28 -1.83
C VAL A 182 -7.72 -17.96 -2.25
N GLU A 183 -6.59 -17.33 -1.97
CA GLU A 183 -5.28 -17.92 -2.25
C GLU A 183 -4.98 -19.16 -1.37
N PHE A 184 -5.58 -19.27 -0.22
CA PHE A 184 -5.49 -20.43 0.67
C PHE A 184 -6.68 -21.39 0.59
N GLU A 185 -7.72 -21.05 -0.17
CA GLU A 185 -8.97 -21.85 -0.28
C GLU A 185 -9.70 -22.11 1.07
N GLU A 186 -9.72 -21.13 1.95
CA GLU A 186 -10.36 -21.23 3.27
C GLU A 186 -11.55 -20.28 3.44
N ASN A 187 -12.53 -20.67 4.30
CA ASN A 187 -13.82 -19.98 4.43
C ASN A 187 -14.09 -19.33 5.80
N THR A 188 -13.12 -18.75 6.48
CA THR A 188 -13.30 -18.14 7.80
C THR A 188 -12.80 -16.71 7.87
N ALA A 189 -13.45 -15.85 8.67
CA ALA A 189 -13.00 -14.47 8.94
C ALA A 189 -11.67 -14.42 9.72
N VAL A 190 -11.21 -15.56 10.20
CA VAL A 190 -9.95 -15.76 10.90
C VAL A 190 -9.25 -16.98 10.32
N LEU A 191 -8.13 -16.78 9.68
CA LEU A 191 -7.35 -17.83 9.04
C LEU A 191 -6.35 -18.43 10.05
N VAL A 192 -6.41 -19.74 10.26
CA VAL A 192 -5.46 -20.50 11.09
C VAL A 192 -4.81 -21.58 10.24
N THR A 193 -3.55 -21.40 9.91
CA THR A 193 -2.78 -22.35 9.10
C THR A 193 -2.30 -23.56 9.91
N LYS A 194 -1.80 -24.61 9.25
CA LYS A 194 -1.14 -25.77 9.90
C LYS A 194 0.01 -25.39 10.81
N THR A 195 0.73 -24.34 10.47
CA THR A 195 1.85 -23.80 11.24
C THR A 195 1.40 -23.01 12.47
N ASN A 196 0.10 -23.07 12.82
CA ASN A 196 -0.52 -22.30 13.89
C ASN A 196 -0.44 -20.78 13.71
N ILE A 197 -0.41 -20.31 12.48
CA ILE A 197 -0.51 -18.91 12.12
C ILE A 197 -1.99 -18.52 12.10
N LYS A 198 -2.32 -17.38 12.69
CA LYS A 198 -3.64 -16.76 12.67
C LYS A 198 -3.52 -15.40 12.01
N ILE A 199 -4.28 -15.15 10.96
CA ILE A 199 -4.46 -13.83 10.37
C ILE A 199 -5.84 -13.34 10.77
N GLU A 200 -5.95 -12.08 11.20
CA GLU A 200 -7.20 -11.50 11.66
C GLU A 200 -7.42 -10.12 11.05
N ALA A 201 -8.66 -9.84 10.62
CA ALA A 201 -9.08 -8.57 10.07
C ALA A 201 -9.96 -7.81 11.07
N ILE A 202 -9.78 -6.50 11.18
CA ILE A 202 -10.47 -5.67 12.17
C ILE A 202 -10.71 -4.27 11.59
N GLY A 203 -11.94 -3.76 11.73
CA GLY A 203 -12.23 -2.36 11.42
C GLY A 203 -11.64 -1.40 12.47
N SER A 204 -11.36 -0.18 12.06
CA SER A 204 -10.87 0.89 12.94
C SER A 204 -11.84 1.15 14.11
N GLY A 205 -11.31 1.64 15.24
CA GLY A 205 -12.11 1.89 16.43
C GLY A 205 -12.57 0.64 17.22
N LYS A 206 -12.42 -0.57 16.67
CA LYS A 206 -12.83 -1.80 17.34
C LYS A 206 -11.88 -2.18 18.49
N LYS A 207 -12.38 -3.06 19.39
CA LYS A 207 -11.59 -3.55 20.54
C LYS A 207 -10.48 -4.50 20.06
N ILE A 208 -9.22 -4.10 20.25
CA ILE A 208 -8.04 -4.87 19.85
C ILE A 208 -7.21 -5.36 21.04
N ARG A 209 -7.32 -4.72 22.21
CA ARG A 209 -6.56 -5.10 23.41
C ARG A 209 -6.87 -6.52 23.87
N GLY A 210 -5.84 -7.20 24.42
CA GLY A 210 -5.98 -8.54 25.00
C GLY A 210 -6.05 -9.65 23.97
N ARG A 211 -5.87 -9.38 22.67
CA ARG A 211 -5.83 -10.40 21.66
C ARG A 211 -4.59 -11.27 21.80
N LYS A 212 -4.81 -12.57 21.68
CA LYS A 212 -3.77 -13.59 21.80
C LYS A 212 -4.15 -14.81 20.96
N HIS A 213 -3.15 -15.38 20.33
CA HIS A 213 -3.26 -16.67 19.67
C HIS A 213 -2.22 -17.64 20.23
N ARG A 214 -2.67 -18.63 21.03
CA ARG A 214 -1.78 -19.54 21.77
C ARG A 214 -0.77 -18.75 22.65
N ASN A 215 0.52 -18.87 22.36
CA ASN A 215 1.61 -18.18 23.05
C ASN A 215 2.05 -16.87 22.34
N TRP A 216 1.40 -16.48 21.24
CA TRP A 216 1.72 -15.29 20.48
C TRP A 216 0.73 -14.15 20.81
N ARG A 217 1.24 -12.96 21.09
CA ARG A 217 0.53 -11.71 20.87
C ARG A 217 0.62 -11.33 19.41
N PRO A 218 -0.18 -10.41 18.90
CA PRO A 218 0.00 -9.91 17.54
C PRO A 218 1.45 -9.54 17.31
N ASP A 219 2.09 -10.16 16.33
CA ASP A 219 3.51 -9.96 16.00
C ASP A 219 3.70 -9.11 14.74
N LEU A 220 2.59 -8.82 14.04
CA LEU A 220 2.51 -7.88 12.93
C LEU A 220 1.15 -7.18 12.98
N ILE A 221 1.15 -5.86 13.01
CA ILE A 221 -0.07 -5.03 12.92
C ILE A 221 0.08 -4.16 11.69
N ILE A 222 -0.80 -4.33 10.72
CA ILE A 222 -0.87 -3.53 9.50
C ILE A 222 -2.10 -2.64 9.61
N LEU A 223 -1.90 -1.34 9.51
CA LEU A 223 -2.96 -0.35 9.34
C LEU A 223 -2.96 0.04 7.86
N ASP A 224 -4.03 -0.22 7.17
CA ASP A 224 -4.16 0.04 5.73
C ASP A 224 -5.41 0.89 5.49
N ASP A 225 -5.18 2.14 5.07
CA ASP A 225 -6.21 3.14 4.83
C ASP A 225 -7.25 3.18 5.97
N VAL A 226 -6.78 3.32 7.23
CA VAL A 226 -7.66 3.41 8.43
C VAL A 226 -8.36 4.76 8.55
N GLU A 227 -7.93 5.73 7.78
CA GLU A 227 -8.51 7.07 7.67
C GLU A 227 -9.33 7.18 6.39
N ASN A 228 -10.49 7.82 6.50
CA ASN A 228 -11.38 8.17 5.41
C ASN A 228 -11.88 9.61 5.61
N ASP A 229 -12.57 10.17 4.62
CA ASP A 229 -13.07 11.56 4.66
C ASP A 229 -13.98 11.83 5.86
N GLU A 230 -14.75 10.83 6.29
CA GLU A 230 -15.63 10.98 7.44
C GLU A 230 -14.84 11.07 8.75
N ASN A 231 -13.89 10.14 8.98
CA ASN A 231 -13.21 10.05 10.28
C ASN A 231 -12.05 11.07 10.43
N VAL A 232 -11.65 11.76 9.35
CA VAL A 232 -10.68 12.87 9.41
C VAL A 232 -11.34 14.25 9.41
N ARG A 233 -12.66 14.33 9.19
CA ARG A 233 -13.39 15.58 8.94
C ARG A 233 -13.34 16.56 10.10
N THR A 234 -13.58 16.09 11.33
CA THR A 234 -13.58 16.99 12.49
C THR A 234 -12.39 16.72 13.43
N PRO A 235 -11.93 17.74 14.19
CA PRO A 235 -10.87 17.57 15.18
C PRO A 235 -11.20 16.48 16.21
N GLU A 236 -12.47 16.33 16.60
CA GLU A 236 -12.93 15.33 17.58
C GLU A 236 -12.79 13.92 17.01
N GLN A 237 -13.14 13.70 15.74
CA GLN A 237 -13.00 12.42 15.05
C GLN A 237 -11.52 12.04 14.94
N ARG A 238 -10.65 12.96 14.50
CA ARG A 238 -9.20 12.76 14.42
C ARG A 238 -8.60 12.44 15.79
N LYS A 239 -9.01 13.17 16.83
CA LYS A 239 -8.59 12.92 18.21
C LYS A 239 -9.03 11.53 18.70
N LYS A 240 -10.29 11.15 18.44
CA LYS A 240 -10.83 9.82 18.81
C LYS A 240 -10.04 8.69 18.15
N LEU A 241 -9.72 8.82 16.87
CA LEU A 241 -8.92 7.84 16.14
C LEU A 241 -7.48 7.75 16.70
N LYS A 242 -6.87 8.91 16.96
CA LYS A 242 -5.54 8.97 17.59
C LYS A 242 -5.53 8.35 18.98
N ASP A 243 -6.51 8.66 19.81
CA ASP A 243 -6.63 8.09 21.17
C ASP A 243 -6.80 6.56 21.13
N TRP A 244 -7.58 6.05 20.19
CA TRP A 244 -7.72 4.62 19.97
C TRP A 244 -6.41 3.98 19.52
N PHE A 245 -5.72 4.60 18.58
CA PHE A 245 -4.41 4.12 18.11
C PHE A 245 -3.39 4.08 19.27
N ASP A 246 -3.21 5.17 19.99
CA ASP A 246 -2.22 5.27 21.06
C ASP A 246 -2.53 4.34 22.24
N LYS A 247 -3.81 4.22 22.62
CA LYS A 247 -4.25 3.47 23.79
C LYS A 247 -4.50 2.00 23.52
N ALA A 248 -4.88 1.62 22.31
CA ALA A 248 -5.26 0.27 21.97
C ALA A 248 -4.30 -0.41 20.99
N VAL A 249 -4.06 0.17 19.80
CA VAL A 249 -3.27 -0.47 18.73
C VAL A 249 -1.80 -0.57 19.14
N SER A 250 -1.19 0.55 19.53
CA SER A 250 0.24 0.60 19.88
C SER A 250 0.60 -0.23 21.12
N LYS A 251 -0.41 -0.67 21.91
CA LYS A 251 -0.26 -1.50 23.11
C LYS A 251 -0.80 -2.93 22.94
N CYS A 252 -1.23 -3.30 21.74
CA CYS A 252 -1.83 -4.62 21.48
C CYS A 252 -0.79 -5.74 21.43
N GLY A 253 0.39 -5.44 20.93
CA GLY A 253 1.46 -6.40 20.70
C GLY A 253 2.39 -6.66 21.89
N ASP A 254 3.60 -7.04 21.55
CA ASP A 254 4.73 -7.27 22.46
C ASP A 254 5.99 -6.60 21.89
N ASP A 255 7.14 -6.74 22.54
CA ASP A 255 8.41 -6.12 22.10
C ASP A 255 8.84 -6.50 20.68
N TYR A 256 8.43 -7.68 20.22
CA TYR A 256 8.71 -8.19 18.87
C TYR A 256 7.66 -7.78 17.81
N THR A 257 6.65 -6.99 18.17
CA THR A 257 5.55 -6.62 17.28
C THR A 257 5.99 -5.55 16.30
N ASP A 258 5.87 -5.85 15.01
CA ASP A 258 6.01 -4.85 13.96
C ASP A 258 4.70 -4.10 13.73
N ILE A 259 4.78 -2.79 13.55
CA ILE A 259 3.64 -1.95 13.17
C ILE A 259 3.96 -1.29 11.84
N VAL A 260 3.12 -1.53 10.85
CA VAL A 260 3.22 -0.94 9.50
C VAL A 260 1.94 -0.15 9.24
N TYR A 261 2.06 1.16 9.14
CA TYR A 261 0.96 2.04 8.80
C TYR A 261 1.09 2.48 7.34
N ILE A 262 0.10 2.17 6.55
CA ILE A 262 0.04 2.45 5.11
C ILE A 262 -1.23 3.24 4.84
N GLY A 263 -1.15 4.31 4.05
CA GLY A 263 -2.33 5.08 3.72
C GLY A 263 -2.07 6.20 2.72
N THR A 264 -3.13 6.95 2.44
CA THR A 264 -3.11 8.22 1.71
C THR A 264 -3.31 9.36 2.71
N LEU A 265 -2.65 10.47 2.52
CA LEU A 265 -2.66 11.61 3.43
C LEU A 265 -3.86 12.50 3.13
N LEU A 266 -5.01 12.20 3.72
CA LEU A 266 -6.27 12.90 3.45
C LEU A 266 -6.38 14.27 4.14
N HIS A 267 -5.66 14.45 5.26
CA HIS A 267 -5.73 15.68 6.05
C HIS A 267 -4.38 15.98 6.73
N TYR A 268 -3.98 17.25 6.76
CA TYR A 268 -2.71 17.69 7.36
C TYR A 268 -2.57 17.34 8.85
N ASP A 269 -3.68 17.29 9.61
CA ASP A 269 -3.74 16.92 11.02
C ASP A 269 -4.25 15.48 11.24
N SER A 270 -4.11 14.60 10.26
CA SER A 270 -4.55 13.21 10.31
C SER A 270 -3.67 12.35 11.23
N LEU A 271 -4.12 11.14 11.55
CA LEU A 271 -3.32 10.17 12.31
C LEU A 271 -2.07 9.76 11.52
N LEU A 272 -2.21 9.56 10.20
CA LEU A 272 -1.06 9.23 9.33
C LEU A 272 -0.06 10.38 9.31
N ALA A 273 -0.51 11.64 9.18
CA ALA A 273 0.38 12.81 9.22
C ALA A 273 1.19 12.85 10.52
N LYS A 274 0.53 12.67 11.67
CA LYS A 274 1.18 12.62 12.99
C LYS A 274 2.13 11.44 13.12
N THR A 275 1.79 10.30 12.51
CA THR A 275 2.64 9.09 12.54
C THR A 275 3.88 9.26 11.66
N LEU A 276 3.74 9.90 10.48
CA LEU A 276 4.88 10.23 9.62
C LEU A 276 5.87 11.18 10.30
N ALA A 277 5.38 12.12 11.09
CA ALA A 277 6.20 13.05 11.86
C ALA A 277 6.79 12.46 13.15
N ASN A 278 6.34 11.27 13.56
CA ASN A 278 6.78 10.66 14.82
C ASN A 278 8.16 10.00 14.66
N PRO A 279 9.19 10.43 15.42
CA PRO A 279 10.55 9.89 15.30
C PRO A 279 10.68 8.40 15.66
N ALA A 280 9.67 7.80 16.33
CA ALA A 280 9.64 6.37 16.60
C ALA A 280 9.31 5.53 15.35
N TYR A 281 8.87 6.17 14.27
CA TYR A 281 8.59 5.53 12.98
C TYR A 281 9.66 5.87 11.96
N ARG A 282 10.04 4.90 11.14
CA ARG A 282 10.74 5.17 9.89
C ARG A 282 9.70 5.42 8.82
N SER A 283 9.64 6.66 8.38
CA SER A 283 8.55 7.17 7.55
C SER A 283 9.03 7.47 6.13
N ILE A 284 8.15 7.25 5.16
CA ILE A 284 8.35 7.66 3.77
C ILE A 284 7.04 8.17 3.18
N LYS A 285 7.13 9.20 2.35
CA LYS A 285 6.00 9.80 1.65
C LYS A 285 6.31 9.85 0.16
N TYR A 286 5.42 9.30 -0.66
CA TYR A 286 5.49 9.32 -2.12
C TYR A 286 4.46 10.30 -2.68
N LYS A 287 4.78 10.90 -3.83
CA LYS A 287 3.92 11.77 -4.63
C LYS A 287 3.76 11.16 -6.00
N ALA A 288 2.57 11.25 -6.60
CA ALA A 288 2.34 10.76 -7.97
C ALA A 288 3.16 11.55 -8.98
N VAL A 289 3.19 12.88 -8.86
CA VAL A 289 4.08 13.75 -9.62
C VAL A 289 5.30 14.09 -8.75
N ILE A 290 6.46 13.58 -9.14
CA ILE A 290 7.74 13.84 -8.46
C ILE A 290 8.33 15.18 -8.92
N ARG A 291 8.22 15.47 -10.22
CA ARG A 291 8.60 16.76 -10.80
C ARG A 291 7.59 17.19 -11.83
N PHE A 292 7.13 18.44 -11.69
CA PHE A 292 6.23 19.06 -12.63
C PHE A 292 6.97 19.54 -13.89
N SER A 293 6.21 19.74 -14.96
CA SER A 293 6.71 20.31 -16.22
C SER A 293 7.28 21.72 -16.00
N GLN A 294 8.23 22.10 -16.83
CA GLN A 294 8.74 23.46 -16.88
C GLN A 294 7.99 24.35 -17.89
N ALA A 295 7.10 23.77 -18.67
CA ALA A 295 6.31 24.45 -19.71
C ALA A 295 4.93 24.90 -19.17
N ASP A 296 4.93 25.70 -18.11
CA ASP A 296 3.71 26.16 -17.44
C ASP A 296 2.74 26.86 -18.38
N ASP A 297 3.25 27.68 -19.32
CA ASP A 297 2.47 28.40 -20.32
C ASP A 297 1.73 27.48 -21.28
N LEU A 298 2.35 26.37 -21.69
CA LEU A 298 1.69 25.38 -22.56
C LEU A 298 0.64 24.58 -21.79
N TRP A 299 0.89 24.28 -20.51
CA TRP A 299 -0.11 23.60 -19.68
C TRP A 299 -1.29 24.50 -19.35
N GLN A 300 -1.10 25.81 -19.15
CA GLN A 300 -2.20 26.77 -19.00
C GLN A 300 -3.06 26.88 -20.27
N GLN A 301 -2.44 26.89 -21.46
CA GLN A 301 -3.18 26.86 -22.72
C GLN A 301 -3.96 25.56 -22.88
N TRP A 302 -3.36 24.44 -22.58
CA TRP A 302 -4.00 23.13 -22.58
C TRP A 302 -5.20 23.09 -21.61
N GLU A 303 -5.04 23.60 -20.40
CA GLU A 303 -6.11 23.67 -19.40
C GLU A 303 -7.28 24.56 -19.88
N THR A 304 -6.97 25.69 -20.51
CA THR A 304 -7.98 26.56 -21.11
C THR A 304 -8.82 25.83 -22.16
N ILE A 305 -8.17 25.03 -23.03
CA ILE A 305 -8.87 24.21 -24.03
C ILE A 305 -9.71 23.12 -23.36
N PHE A 306 -9.13 22.41 -22.39
CA PHE A 306 -9.76 21.27 -21.70
C PHE A 306 -10.98 21.68 -20.90
N THR A 307 -11.00 22.90 -20.34
CA THR A 307 -12.08 23.43 -19.49
C THR A 307 -13.11 24.25 -20.25
N ASP A 308 -12.97 24.45 -21.55
CA ASP A 308 -13.94 25.20 -22.36
C ASP A 308 -15.25 24.42 -22.54
N LEU A 309 -16.21 24.66 -21.65
CA LEU A 309 -17.53 24.01 -21.70
C LEU A 309 -18.37 24.40 -22.91
N SER A 310 -17.99 25.43 -23.68
CA SER A 310 -18.70 25.82 -24.92
C SER A 310 -18.27 24.96 -26.12
N ASN A 311 -17.19 24.20 -25.99
CA ASN A 311 -16.66 23.30 -27.02
C ASN A 311 -16.96 21.85 -26.66
N ASP A 312 -17.81 21.17 -27.42
CA ASP A 312 -18.14 19.76 -27.21
C ASP A 312 -16.93 18.83 -27.48
N ASP A 313 -15.98 19.25 -28.31
CA ASP A 313 -14.78 18.50 -28.68
C ASP A 313 -13.54 18.85 -27.81
N ARG A 314 -13.72 19.59 -26.72
CA ARG A 314 -12.63 20.11 -25.85
C ARG A 314 -11.58 19.09 -25.44
N GLU A 315 -12.01 17.87 -25.11
CA GLU A 315 -11.08 16.80 -24.68
C GLU A 315 -10.20 16.33 -25.86
N ALA A 316 -10.81 16.20 -27.05
CA ALA A 316 -10.08 15.82 -28.27
C ALA A 316 -9.12 16.93 -28.71
N ASP A 317 -9.53 18.19 -28.64
CA ASP A 317 -8.70 19.35 -28.96
C ASP A 317 -7.55 19.53 -27.97
N ALA A 318 -7.81 19.36 -26.68
CA ALA A 318 -6.77 19.36 -25.65
C ALA A 318 -5.74 18.23 -25.85
N LEU A 319 -6.21 17.02 -26.19
CA LEU A 319 -5.32 15.92 -26.54
C LEU A 319 -4.50 16.23 -27.79
N ALA A 320 -5.10 16.79 -28.82
CA ALA A 320 -4.40 17.19 -30.05
C ALA A 320 -3.35 18.26 -29.76
N PHE A 321 -3.69 19.28 -28.95
CA PHE A 321 -2.74 20.28 -28.49
C PHE A 321 -1.55 19.67 -27.75
N PHE A 322 -1.83 18.77 -26.79
CA PHE A 322 -0.78 18.04 -26.07
C PHE A 322 0.11 17.25 -27.02
N GLN A 323 -0.48 16.50 -27.98
CA GLN A 323 0.30 15.72 -28.95
C GLN A 323 1.22 16.60 -29.81
N ALA A 324 0.75 17.78 -30.22
CA ALA A 324 1.53 18.73 -30.99
C ALA A 324 2.72 19.31 -30.21
N HIS A 325 2.59 19.47 -28.89
CA HIS A 325 3.60 20.10 -28.02
C HIS A 325 4.24 19.11 -27.05
N LYS A 326 4.02 17.80 -27.20
CA LYS A 326 4.34 16.75 -26.24
C LYS A 326 5.75 16.83 -25.68
N THR A 327 6.75 17.02 -26.54
CA THR A 327 8.16 17.04 -26.11
C THR A 327 8.44 18.20 -25.15
N ALA A 328 7.95 19.39 -25.45
CA ALA A 328 8.11 20.56 -24.59
C ALA A 328 7.30 20.44 -23.29
N MET A 329 6.04 19.97 -23.40
CA MET A 329 5.13 19.81 -22.26
C MET A 329 5.58 18.72 -21.27
N LEU A 330 6.36 17.75 -21.73
CA LEU A 330 6.91 16.69 -20.85
C LEU A 330 8.34 16.95 -20.42
N GLU A 331 8.95 18.06 -20.82
CA GLU A 331 10.33 18.38 -20.44
C GLU A 331 10.45 18.55 -18.92
N GLY A 332 11.38 17.81 -18.33
CA GLY A 332 11.68 17.85 -16.90
C GLY A 332 10.68 17.10 -16.01
N THR A 333 9.60 16.54 -16.57
CA THR A 333 8.60 15.81 -15.78
C THR A 333 9.15 14.50 -15.23
N GLN A 334 8.64 14.11 -14.08
CA GLN A 334 8.87 12.78 -13.50
C GLN A 334 7.64 12.37 -12.70
N VAL A 335 7.14 11.17 -12.95
CA VAL A 335 6.01 10.57 -12.22
C VAL A 335 6.44 9.30 -11.51
N LEU A 336 5.66 8.90 -10.51
CA LEU A 336 5.96 7.76 -9.65
C LEU A 336 5.80 6.42 -10.39
N TRP A 337 4.79 6.31 -11.25
CA TRP A 337 4.46 5.09 -11.99
C TRP A 337 3.90 5.38 -13.38
N GLU A 338 4.80 5.68 -14.32
CA GLU A 338 4.47 6.09 -15.68
C GLU A 338 3.63 5.05 -16.45
N GLU A 339 3.91 3.74 -16.26
CA GLU A 339 3.20 2.67 -16.97
C GLU A 339 1.74 2.51 -16.53
N LYS A 340 1.35 3.15 -15.45
CA LYS A 340 -0.01 3.14 -14.95
C LYS A 340 -0.72 4.46 -15.16
N LEU A 341 -0.10 5.55 -14.77
CA LEU A 341 -0.61 6.92 -14.85
C LEU A 341 0.49 7.81 -15.44
N SER A 342 0.32 8.18 -16.70
CA SER A 342 1.23 9.12 -17.34
C SER A 342 1.11 10.52 -16.73
N TYR A 343 2.09 11.36 -16.98
CA TYR A 343 2.02 12.75 -16.56
C TYR A 343 0.77 13.47 -17.11
N TYR A 344 0.36 13.15 -18.36
CA TYR A 344 -0.86 13.67 -18.97
C TYR A 344 -2.11 13.26 -18.19
N ASP A 345 -2.23 11.97 -17.85
CA ASP A 345 -3.37 11.46 -17.09
C ASP A 345 -3.48 12.14 -15.72
N LEU A 346 -2.34 12.38 -15.06
CA LEU A 346 -2.30 13.08 -13.78
C LEU A 346 -2.72 14.55 -13.90
N MET A 347 -2.39 15.23 -15.01
CA MET A 347 -2.85 16.60 -15.24
C MET A 347 -4.34 16.66 -15.55
N VAL A 348 -4.87 15.68 -16.31
CA VAL A 348 -6.31 15.53 -16.51
C VAL A 348 -7.03 15.33 -15.16
N MET A 349 -6.52 14.45 -14.30
CA MET A 349 -7.09 14.25 -12.96
C MET A 349 -7.07 15.53 -12.12
N ARG A 350 -5.94 16.27 -12.14
CA ARG A 350 -5.77 17.53 -11.40
C ARG A 350 -6.85 18.55 -11.76
N VAL A 351 -7.14 18.70 -13.05
CA VAL A 351 -8.16 19.66 -13.52
C VAL A 351 -9.57 19.12 -13.29
N SER A 352 -9.80 17.82 -13.51
CA SER A 352 -11.15 17.23 -13.39
C SER A 352 -11.63 17.09 -11.95
N GLU A 353 -10.74 16.75 -11.01
CA GLU A 353 -11.07 16.52 -9.60
C GLU A 353 -10.83 17.74 -8.72
N GLY A 354 -10.12 18.73 -9.25
CA GLY A 354 -9.71 19.93 -8.54
C GLY A 354 -8.40 19.76 -7.76
N GLU A 355 -7.72 20.88 -7.56
CA GLU A 355 -6.38 20.92 -6.99
C GLU A 355 -6.33 20.38 -5.55
N ALA A 356 -7.34 20.67 -4.74
CA ALA A 356 -7.38 20.20 -3.35
C ALA A 356 -7.47 18.68 -3.24
N SER A 357 -8.33 18.05 -4.07
CA SER A 357 -8.43 16.59 -4.15
C SER A 357 -7.14 15.97 -4.66
N PHE A 358 -6.61 16.49 -5.76
CA PHE A 358 -5.34 16.02 -6.33
C PHE A 358 -4.18 16.12 -5.34
N ASN A 359 -4.09 17.23 -4.59
CA ASN A 359 -3.03 17.41 -3.60
C ASN A 359 -3.13 16.42 -2.44
N SER A 360 -4.32 16.07 -1.98
CA SER A 360 -4.48 15.08 -0.91
C SER A 360 -4.30 13.65 -1.43
N GLU A 361 -5.00 13.27 -2.50
CA GLU A 361 -5.07 11.87 -2.94
C GLU A 361 -3.84 11.43 -3.74
N GLU A 362 -3.30 12.31 -4.60
CA GLU A 362 -2.19 11.96 -5.49
C GLU A 362 -0.85 12.53 -5.03
N GLN A 363 -0.82 13.68 -4.36
CA GLN A 363 0.43 14.27 -3.90
C GLN A 363 0.75 13.99 -2.42
N ASN A 364 -0.21 13.45 -1.66
CA ASN A 364 -0.09 13.34 -0.20
C ASN A 364 0.29 14.67 0.47
N GLU A 365 -0.24 15.78 -0.06
CA GLU A 365 -0.04 17.14 0.42
C GLU A 365 -1.38 17.85 0.60
N PRO A 366 -2.21 17.39 1.53
CA PRO A 366 -3.48 18.06 1.82
C PRO A 366 -3.23 19.49 2.27
N ILE A 367 -4.05 20.40 1.76
CA ILE A 367 -3.94 21.83 2.06
C ILE A 367 -4.17 22.05 3.56
N ASN A 368 -3.29 22.78 4.19
CA ASN A 368 -3.49 23.29 5.54
C ASN A 368 -4.16 24.67 5.44
N PRO A 369 -5.37 24.88 6.00
CA PRO A 369 -6.01 26.19 5.99
C PRO A 369 -5.13 27.31 6.57
N ASP A 370 -4.29 26.99 7.56
CA ASP A 370 -3.40 27.98 8.16
C ASP A 370 -2.30 28.49 7.19
N ASP A 371 -2.03 27.75 6.11
CA ASP A 371 -1.08 28.14 5.06
C ASP A 371 -1.77 28.93 3.93
N CYS A 372 -3.11 29.06 3.96
CA CYS A 372 -3.86 29.81 2.99
C CYS A 372 -3.81 31.31 3.32
N LEU A 373 -3.49 32.16 2.31
CA LEU A 373 -3.52 33.62 2.45
C LEU A 373 -4.95 34.14 2.72
N PHE A 374 -5.96 33.37 2.29
CA PHE A 374 -7.38 33.69 2.46
C PHE A 374 -8.14 32.43 2.88
N MET A 375 -8.97 32.54 3.94
CA MET A 375 -9.87 31.47 4.36
C MET A 375 -11.23 31.64 3.72
N GLU A 376 -11.89 30.52 3.33
CA GLU A 376 -13.23 30.55 2.71
C GLU A 376 -14.24 31.28 3.58
N GLU A 377 -14.15 31.14 4.90
CA GLU A 377 -15.01 31.84 5.89
C GLU A 377 -14.83 33.36 5.93
N TRP A 378 -13.84 33.91 5.24
CA TRP A 378 -13.62 35.34 5.09
C TRP A 378 -14.35 35.92 3.87
N PHE A 379 -14.98 35.07 3.04
CA PHE A 379 -15.72 35.49 1.85
C PHE A 379 -17.21 35.36 2.11
N ASP A 380 -17.93 36.51 2.00
CA ASP A 380 -19.38 36.52 1.94
C ASP A 380 -19.82 36.38 0.50
N TYR A 381 -20.72 35.43 0.24
CA TYR A 381 -21.34 35.27 -1.08
C TYR A 381 -22.50 36.26 -1.19
N TYR A 382 -22.55 36.97 -2.29
CA TYR A 382 -23.63 37.90 -2.59
C TYR A 382 -24.39 37.49 -3.85
N ASN A 383 -25.66 37.87 -3.90
CA ASN A 383 -26.46 37.71 -5.10
C ASN A 383 -26.25 38.95 -5.97
N GLU A 384 -25.79 38.81 -7.22
CA GLU A 384 -25.54 39.90 -8.15
C GLU A 384 -26.78 40.80 -8.35
N ALA A 385 -28.01 40.24 -8.24
CA ALA A 385 -29.26 41.00 -8.34
C ALA A 385 -29.53 41.96 -7.14
N GLU A 386 -28.82 41.72 -6.02
CA GLU A 386 -29.00 42.48 -4.77
C GLU A 386 -27.87 43.50 -4.54
N VAL A 387 -26.81 43.45 -5.35
CA VAL A 387 -25.63 44.32 -5.19
C VAL A 387 -25.63 45.45 -6.21
N ASN A 388 -25.59 46.66 -5.73
CA ASN A 388 -25.38 47.81 -6.56
C ASN A 388 -23.90 48.13 -6.74
N PHE A 389 -23.28 47.62 -7.82
CA PHE A 389 -21.88 47.83 -8.12
C PHE A 389 -21.43 49.29 -8.31
N GLY A 390 -22.40 50.22 -8.37
CA GLY A 390 -22.13 51.65 -8.41
C GLY A 390 -22.05 52.31 -7.02
N ASP A 391 -22.23 51.53 -5.94
CA ASP A 391 -22.17 52.08 -4.57
C ASP A 391 -20.67 52.13 -4.12
N PRO A 392 -20.13 53.34 -3.83
CA PRO A 392 -18.77 53.48 -3.37
C PRO A 392 -18.47 52.77 -2.03
N CYS A 393 -19.46 52.42 -1.24
CA CYS A 393 -19.31 51.72 0.03
C CYS A 393 -18.81 50.29 -0.14
N LEU A 394 -19.06 49.64 -1.28
CA LEU A 394 -18.56 48.29 -1.58
C LEU A 394 -17.04 48.23 -1.75
N LEU A 395 -16.37 49.36 -2.01
CA LEU A 395 -14.93 49.45 -2.21
C LEU A 395 -14.15 49.69 -0.91
N TYR A 396 -14.83 49.95 0.21
CA TYR A 396 -14.20 50.40 1.46
C TYR A 396 -14.58 49.62 2.73
N THR A 397 -15.35 48.56 2.64
CA THR A 397 -15.58 47.70 3.80
C THR A 397 -14.42 46.77 4.00
N SER A 398 -13.36 47.29 4.57
CA SER A 398 -12.37 46.48 5.27
C SER A 398 -13.02 45.98 6.57
N PRO A 399 -13.04 44.67 6.85
CA PRO A 399 -13.45 44.20 8.19
C PRO A 399 -12.45 44.73 9.21
N SER A 400 -12.98 45.36 10.22
CA SER A 400 -12.25 45.85 11.40
C SER A 400 -11.91 44.69 12.33
#